data_48aedddb860e358e4a9eb3bc0464743f
#
_entry.id   48aedddb860e358e4a9eb3bc0464743f
#
_cell.length_a   1.000
_cell.length_b   1.000
_cell.length_c   1.000
_cell.angle_alpha   90.00
_cell.angle_beta   90.00
_cell.angle_gamma   90.00
#
_symmetry.space_group_name_H-M   'P 1'
#
loop_
_entity.id
_entity.type
_entity.pdbx_description
1 polymer ?
#
loop_
_entity_poly.entity_id
_entity_poly.type
_entity_poly.pdbx_seq_one_letter_code
_entity_poly.pdbx_strand_id
1 'polypeptide(L)'
;TQRLLMFSPRYCRSYWTFVALFLVVLFHVDPAARAQEPRPLFVEGYTGKVSYVPGETVNLHVSTSASVFKAEIFRLGGEDKKVWAQEGIKGQVSTVPGNASSHGCDWPVALEMPIPLDMQSGYYEVRLRASDRGGKYVQRNRRHAEGTCFFIVRSVQPGKDTRILLQLSTNTYNAYNNWGGFSLYGFHGAGRNQGHRVSFDRP
;
A
#
# COMPACT_ATOMS: atom_id res chain seq x y z
N THR A 1 -9.33 -51.69 -79.67
CA THR A 1 -8.66 -50.37 -79.77
C THR A 1 -9.26 -49.43 -78.73
N GLN A 2 -8.61 -49.31 -77.55
CA GLN A 2 -9.04 -48.44 -76.49
C GLN A 2 -8.19 -47.14 -76.59
N ARG A 3 -8.86 -46.02 -76.63
CA ARG A 3 -8.25 -44.69 -76.50
C ARG A 3 -8.25 -44.27 -75.01
N LEU A 4 -7.10 -44.12 -74.40
CA LEU A 4 -6.88 -43.46 -73.13
C LEU A 4 -7.05 -41.94 -73.35
N LEU A 5 -7.97 -41.33 -72.56
CA LEU A 5 -8.03 -39.89 -72.39
C LEU A 5 -7.14 -39.50 -71.21
N MET A 6 -6.09 -38.75 -71.48
CA MET A 6 -5.24 -38.13 -70.46
C MET A 6 -5.96 -36.89 -69.91
N PHE A 7 -6.28 -36.92 -68.65
CA PHE A 7 -6.68 -35.70 -67.88
C PHE A 7 -5.42 -34.99 -67.38
N SER A 8 -5.30 -33.72 -67.76
CA SER A 8 -4.19 -32.86 -67.31
C SER A 8 -4.53 -32.25 -65.91
N PRO A 9 -3.66 -32.33 -64.90
CA PRO A 9 -3.90 -31.74 -63.60
C PRO A 9 -3.36 -30.30 -63.56
N ARG A 10 -4.15 -29.32 -63.93
CA ARG A 10 -3.72 -27.90 -63.91
C ARG A 10 -4.57 -26.95 -63.07
N TYR A 11 -5.39 -27.41 -62.15
CA TYR A 11 -6.22 -26.50 -61.33
C TYR A 11 -6.27 -26.83 -59.86
N CYS A 12 -5.15 -27.12 -59.19
CA CYS A 12 -5.16 -27.38 -57.78
C CYS A 12 -4.04 -26.65 -56.97
N ARG A 13 -3.54 -25.51 -57.51
CA ARG A 13 -2.47 -24.78 -56.81
C ARG A 13 -2.88 -23.42 -56.22
N SER A 14 -4.11 -22.96 -56.49
CA SER A 14 -4.50 -21.60 -56.12
C SER A 14 -5.31 -21.50 -54.82
N TYR A 15 -5.89 -22.58 -54.31
CA TYR A 15 -6.72 -22.54 -53.11
C TYR A 15 -5.97 -22.71 -51.81
N TRP A 16 -4.78 -23.33 -51.81
CA TRP A 16 -3.98 -23.53 -50.59
C TRP A 16 -3.23 -22.28 -50.13
N THR A 17 -2.94 -21.37 -51.03
CA THR A 17 -2.24 -20.11 -50.70
C THR A 17 -3.20 -19.11 -50.01
N PHE A 18 -4.49 -19.10 -50.31
CA PHE A 18 -5.47 -18.23 -49.68
C PHE A 18 -5.88 -18.73 -48.27
N VAL A 19 -5.95 -20.03 -48.05
CA VAL A 19 -6.26 -20.60 -46.73
C VAL A 19 -5.12 -20.40 -45.76
N ALA A 20 -3.85 -20.48 -46.21
CA ALA A 20 -2.69 -20.21 -45.35
C ALA A 20 -2.56 -18.74 -44.98
N LEU A 21 -2.97 -17.79 -45.84
CA LEU A 21 -2.93 -16.36 -45.54
C LEU A 21 -4.05 -15.94 -44.54
N PHE A 22 -5.20 -16.64 -44.58
CA PHE A 22 -6.31 -16.35 -43.67
C PHE A 22 -6.08 -16.92 -42.25
N LEU A 23 -5.33 -18.01 -42.13
CA LEU A 23 -4.94 -18.60 -40.83
C LEU A 23 -3.85 -17.83 -40.09
N VAL A 24 -2.99 -17.08 -40.79
CA VAL A 24 -1.92 -16.28 -40.17
C VAL A 24 -2.47 -14.98 -39.59
N VAL A 25 -3.59 -14.44 -40.13
CA VAL A 25 -4.22 -13.19 -39.62
C VAL A 25 -5.00 -13.42 -38.31
N LEU A 26 -5.40 -14.66 -37.97
CA LEU A 26 -6.21 -14.98 -36.79
C LEU A 26 -5.37 -15.21 -35.51
N PHE A 27 -4.02 -15.25 -35.60
CA PHE A 27 -3.14 -15.49 -34.47
C PHE A 27 -2.33 -14.28 -34.00
N HIS A 28 -2.55 -13.09 -34.57
CA HIS A 28 -2.02 -11.85 -34.01
C HIS A 28 -3.07 -11.22 -33.06
N VAL A 29 -3.54 -12.00 -32.09
CA VAL A 29 -4.13 -11.43 -30.89
C VAL A 29 -2.95 -10.96 -30.04
N ASP A 30 -2.73 -9.64 -30.06
CA ASP A 30 -1.74 -8.99 -29.20
C ASP A 30 -1.98 -9.44 -27.73
N PRO A 31 -1.02 -10.14 -27.09
CA PRO A 31 -1.16 -10.53 -25.69
C PRO A 31 -1.08 -9.31 -24.73
N ALA A 32 -0.96 -8.08 -25.27
CA ALA A 32 -0.81 -6.85 -24.50
C ALA A 32 -2.11 -6.24 -23.98
N ALA A 33 -3.27 -6.74 -24.37
CA ALA A 33 -4.56 -6.25 -23.89
C ALA A 33 -5.19 -7.13 -22.80
N ARG A 34 -4.37 -7.79 -21.96
CA ARG A 34 -4.88 -8.19 -20.65
C ARG A 34 -5.13 -6.92 -19.87
N ALA A 35 -6.38 -6.50 -19.76
CA ALA A 35 -6.81 -5.47 -18.83
C ALA A 35 -6.19 -5.85 -17.49
N GLN A 36 -5.24 -5.04 -17.04
CA GLN A 36 -4.56 -5.24 -15.75
C GLN A 36 -5.67 -5.17 -14.71
N GLU A 37 -5.91 -6.28 -14.00
CA GLU A 37 -6.90 -6.32 -12.93
C GLU A 37 -6.69 -5.09 -12.04
N PRO A 38 -7.73 -4.31 -11.74
CA PRO A 38 -7.56 -3.12 -10.95
C PRO A 38 -6.95 -3.51 -9.60
N ARG A 39 -5.77 -2.97 -9.30
CA ARG A 39 -5.09 -3.23 -8.02
C ARG A 39 -6.07 -2.95 -6.89
N PRO A 40 -6.08 -3.79 -5.83
CA PRO A 40 -6.93 -3.53 -4.68
C PRO A 40 -6.60 -2.14 -4.13
N LEU A 41 -7.64 -1.40 -3.72
CA LEU A 41 -7.45 -0.12 -3.05
C LEU A 41 -6.84 -0.38 -1.68
N PHE A 42 -5.73 0.28 -1.37
CA PHE A 42 -5.07 0.22 -0.07
C PHE A 42 -4.50 1.58 0.30
N VAL A 43 -4.28 1.82 1.59
CA VAL A 43 -3.47 2.88 2.16
C VAL A 43 -2.81 2.36 3.42
N GLU A 44 -1.50 2.49 3.50
CA GLU A 44 -0.66 2.03 4.60
C GLU A 44 0.40 3.08 4.89
N GLY A 45 0.84 3.19 6.14
CA GLY A 45 1.88 4.15 6.49
C GLY A 45 2.45 3.95 7.88
N TYR A 46 3.55 4.64 8.13
CA TYR A 46 4.25 4.68 9.41
C TYR A 46 4.87 6.06 9.63
N THR A 47 5.19 6.38 10.87
CA THR A 47 5.86 7.63 11.25
C THR A 47 7.36 7.42 11.34
N GLY A 48 8.15 8.43 10.96
CA GLY A 48 9.62 8.33 10.96
C GLY A 48 10.24 8.13 12.34
N LYS A 49 9.51 8.44 13.42
CA LYS A 49 9.89 8.15 14.82
C LYS A 49 8.66 7.70 15.60
N VAL A 50 8.87 6.86 16.62
CA VAL A 50 7.80 6.45 17.53
C VAL A 50 7.38 7.58 18.47
N SER A 51 8.28 8.52 18.79
CA SER A 51 7.98 9.64 19.70
C SER A 51 8.70 10.93 19.32
N TYR A 52 8.04 12.04 19.65
CA TYR A 52 8.44 13.41 19.36
C TYR A 52 8.27 14.30 20.58
N VAL A 53 8.83 15.50 20.55
CA VAL A 53 8.50 16.60 21.47
C VAL A 53 7.84 17.75 20.71
N PRO A 54 7.09 18.64 21.39
CA PRO A 54 6.58 19.88 20.78
C PRO A 54 7.69 20.66 20.08
N GLY A 55 7.40 21.16 18.86
CA GLY A 55 8.38 21.84 18.00
C GLY A 55 9.12 20.94 17.01
N GLU A 56 9.09 19.61 17.17
CA GLU A 56 9.58 18.67 16.14
C GLU A 56 8.56 18.51 15.01
N THR A 57 8.98 17.86 13.92
CA THR A 57 8.14 17.53 12.77
C THR A 57 7.94 16.03 12.68
N VAL A 58 6.69 15.59 12.57
CA VAL A 58 6.33 14.21 12.25
C VAL A 58 6.46 14.02 10.74
N ASN A 59 7.35 13.13 10.34
CA ASN A 59 7.44 12.65 8.97
C ASN A 59 6.54 11.42 8.83
N LEU A 60 5.56 11.51 7.92
CA LEU A 60 4.65 10.43 7.64
C LEU A 60 5.01 9.81 6.29
N HIS A 61 5.31 8.52 6.31
CA HIS A 61 5.63 7.71 5.15
C HIS A 61 4.39 6.90 4.77
N VAL A 62 3.90 7.08 3.53
CA VAL A 62 2.64 6.46 3.08
C VAL A 62 2.80 5.82 1.73
N SER A 63 2.23 4.63 1.59
CA SER A 63 2.04 3.94 0.31
C SER A 63 0.55 3.72 0.09
N THR A 64 0.06 4.08 -1.10
CA THR A 64 -1.35 3.89 -1.45
C THR A 64 -1.53 3.72 -2.95
N SER A 65 -2.52 2.92 -3.35
CA SER A 65 -2.95 2.79 -4.74
C SER A 65 -3.88 3.92 -5.21
N ALA A 66 -4.38 4.75 -4.28
CA ALA A 66 -5.20 5.90 -4.63
C ALA A 66 -4.34 7.06 -5.13
N SER A 67 -4.87 7.90 -6.04
CA SER A 67 -4.21 9.12 -6.52
C SER A 67 -4.09 10.20 -5.44
N VAL A 68 -5.04 10.19 -4.49
CA VAL A 68 -5.08 11.08 -3.34
C VAL A 68 -5.59 10.34 -2.11
N PHE A 69 -5.13 10.78 -0.95
CA PHE A 69 -5.62 10.26 0.33
C PHE A 69 -5.85 11.40 1.33
N LYS A 70 -6.47 11.07 2.46
CA LYS A 70 -6.69 11.94 3.62
C LYS A 70 -5.94 11.37 4.81
N ALA A 71 -5.34 12.25 5.62
CA ALA A 71 -4.77 11.94 6.91
C ALA A 71 -5.47 12.75 8.00
N GLU A 72 -5.84 12.10 9.09
CA GLU A 72 -6.42 12.71 10.29
C GLU A 72 -5.63 12.24 11.50
N ILE A 73 -5.41 13.13 12.46
CA ILE A 73 -4.69 12.82 13.70
C ILE A 73 -5.62 13.03 14.88
N PHE A 74 -5.71 11.99 15.70
CA PHE A 74 -6.52 11.98 16.91
C PHE A 74 -5.62 11.80 18.12
N ARG A 75 -5.79 12.66 19.14
CA ARG A 75 -5.26 12.39 20.47
C ARG A 75 -6.22 11.43 21.15
N LEU A 76 -5.74 10.24 21.51
CA LEU A 76 -6.54 9.25 22.20
C LEU A 76 -6.58 9.53 23.70
N GLY A 77 -7.74 9.29 24.31
CA GLY A 77 -7.98 9.50 25.74
C GLY A 77 -9.34 8.96 26.16
N GLY A 78 -9.98 9.58 27.14
CA GLY A 78 -11.36 9.25 27.52
C GLY A 78 -12.35 9.51 26.38
N GLU A 79 -12.06 10.51 25.56
CA GLU A 79 -12.69 10.78 24.27
C GLU A 79 -11.60 11.04 23.24
N ASP A 80 -11.76 10.50 22.03
CA ASP A 80 -10.87 10.74 20.91
C ASP A 80 -11.03 12.17 20.40
N LYS A 81 -10.00 12.97 20.50
CA LYS A 81 -10.00 14.35 20.01
C LYS A 81 -9.24 14.47 18.71
N LYS A 82 -9.92 14.82 17.62
CA LYS A 82 -9.26 15.17 16.37
C LYS A 82 -8.52 16.50 16.55
N VAL A 83 -7.21 16.47 16.32
CA VAL A 83 -6.32 17.62 16.51
C VAL A 83 -5.80 18.18 15.19
N TRP A 84 -5.83 17.37 14.13
CA TRP A 84 -5.35 17.79 12.82
C TRP A 84 -6.00 16.96 11.71
N ALA A 85 -6.12 17.54 10.52
CA ALA A 85 -6.58 16.83 9.32
C ALA A 85 -6.07 17.53 8.05
N GLN A 86 -5.75 16.74 7.05
CA GLN A 86 -5.45 17.21 5.69
C GLN A 86 -6.05 16.26 4.66
N GLU A 87 -6.67 16.82 3.63
CA GLU A 87 -7.26 16.12 2.50
C GLU A 87 -6.47 16.42 1.21
N GLY A 88 -6.69 15.63 0.18
CA GLY A 88 -6.08 15.86 -1.13
C GLY A 88 -4.56 15.63 -1.16
N ILE A 89 -4.01 14.86 -0.21
CA ILE A 89 -2.59 14.53 -0.21
C ILE A 89 -2.32 13.59 -1.38
N LYS A 90 -1.28 13.90 -2.18
CA LYS A 90 -0.90 13.09 -3.34
C LYS A 90 -0.51 11.68 -2.92
N GLY A 91 -1.19 10.69 -3.48
CA GLY A 91 -0.91 9.28 -3.25
C GLY A 91 0.14 8.73 -4.21
N GLN A 92 0.91 7.76 -3.71
CA GLN A 92 1.94 7.07 -4.47
C GLN A 92 2.07 5.64 -3.96
N VAL A 93 2.24 4.70 -4.88
CA VAL A 93 2.63 3.33 -4.54
C VAL A 93 4.14 3.30 -4.32
N SER A 94 4.57 2.91 -3.15
CA SER A 94 5.98 2.70 -2.82
C SER A 94 6.35 1.23 -2.91
N THR A 95 7.57 0.94 -3.32
CA THR A 95 8.10 -0.43 -3.38
C THR A 95 8.30 -0.97 -1.97
N VAL A 96 7.91 -2.22 -1.75
CA VAL A 96 8.17 -2.94 -0.50
C VAL A 96 9.45 -3.76 -0.68
N PRO A 97 10.54 -3.45 0.05
CA PRO A 97 11.75 -4.25 0.00
C PRO A 97 11.52 -5.67 0.53
N GLY A 98 12.20 -6.67 -0.03
CA GLY A 98 12.07 -8.05 0.43
C GLY A 98 12.49 -8.28 1.90
N ASN A 99 13.27 -7.37 2.46
CA ASN A 99 13.71 -7.35 3.86
C ASN A 99 12.98 -6.28 4.72
N ALA A 100 11.84 -5.78 4.26
CA ALA A 100 11.11 -4.70 4.93
C ALA A 100 10.75 -5.01 6.40
N SER A 101 10.41 -6.27 6.70
CA SER A 101 10.12 -6.69 8.08
C SER A 101 11.28 -6.45 9.05
N SER A 102 12.52 -6.58 8.57
CA SER A 102 13.74 -6.50 9.41
C SER A 102 14.49 -5.19 9.29
N HIS A 103 14.43 -4.49 8.14
CA HIS A 103 15.23 -3.30 7.86
C HIS A 103 14.37 -2.05 7.59
N GLY A 104 13.03 -2.21 7.51
CA GLY A 104 12.13 -1.12 7.19
C GLY A 104 11.86 -0.99 5.70
N CYS A 105 10.98 -0.06 5.38
CA CYS A 105 10.49 0.17 4.02
C CYS A 105 11.26 1.25 3.26
N ASP A 106 11.88 2.17 3.98
CA ASP A 106 12.58 3.33 3.42
C ASP A 106 11.72 4.11 2.39
N TRP A 107 10.41 4.23 2.69
CA TRP A 107 9.50 4.98 1.82
C TRP A 107 9.78 6.47 1.90
N PRO A 108 9.56 7.22 0.83
CA PRO A 108 9.69 8.67 0.87
C PRO A 108 8.68 9.28 1.84
N VAL A 109 9.00 10.45 2.38
CA VAL A 109 8.08 11.26 3.18
C VAL A 109 6.94 11.72 2.28
N ALA A 110 5.71 11.31 2.61
CA ALA A 110 4.50 11.72 1.91
C ALA A 110 3.91 13.00 2.49
N LEU A 111 4.14 13.25 3.78
CA LEU A 111 3.61 14.40 4.50
C LEU A 111 4.49 14.74 5.69
N GLU A 112 4.74 16.02 5.89
CA GLU A 112 5.38 16.59 7.07
C GLU A 112 4.35 17.35 7.90
N MET A 113 4.29 17.07 9.20
CA MET A 113 3.41 17.76 10.14
C MET A 113 4.23 18.36 11.27
N PRO A 114 4.37 19.69 11.35
CA PRO A 114 4.97 20.34 12.50
C PRO A 114 4.10 20.14 13.75
N ILE A 115 4.72 19.77 14.85
CA ILE A 115 4.04 19.64 16.15
C ILE A 115 4.00 21.01 16.82
N PRO A 116 2.81 21.57 17.07
CA PRO A 116 2.67 22.84 17.77
C PRO A 116 3.37 22.81 19.14
N LEU A 117 3.91 23.94 19.59
CA LEU A 117 4.61 24.05 20.88
C LEU A 117 3.68 23.80 22.08
N ASP A 118 2.37 24.05 21.91
CA ASP A 118 1.33 23.82 22.91
C ASP A 118 0.66 22.44 22.80
N MET A 119 1.17 21.57 21.89
CA MET A 119 0.61 20.23 21.75
C MET A 119 0.86 19.40 23.01
N GLN A 120 -0.23 18.92 23.60
CA GLN A 120 -0.17 18.18 24.87
C GLN A 120 0.51 16.82 24.69
N SER A 121 1.22 16.36 25.73
CA SER A 121 1.73 14.99 25.75
C SER A 121 0.60 13.97 25.67
N GLY A 122 0.86 12.84 24.99
CA GLY A 122 -0.13 11.78 24.81
C GLY A 122 0.14 10.86 23.65
N TYR A 123 -0.81 9.95 23.44
CA TYR A 123 -0.83 9.02 22.31
C TYR A 123 -1.65 9.64 21.18
N TYR A 124 -1.07 9.65 19.99
CA TYR A 124 -1.66 10.21 18.79
C TYR A 124 -1.77 9.13 17.71
N GLU A 125 -2.99 8.87 17.28
CA GLU A 125 -3.29 7.96 16.19
C GLU A 125 -3.45 8.75 14.89
N VAL A 126 -2.75 8.32 13.86
CA VAL A 126 -2.89 8.80 12.48
C VAL A 126 -3.83 7.86 11.76
N ARG A 127 -4.96 8.35 11.30
CA ARG A 127 -5.95 7.62 10.49
C ARG A 127 -5.80 8.04 9.04
N LEU A 128 -5.40 7.10 8.20
CA LEU A 128 -5.26 7.28 6.77
C LEU A 128 -6.52 6.77 6.08
N ARG A 129 -7.03 7.53 5.11
CA ARG A 129 -8.20 7.13 4.34
C ARG A 129 -7.98 7.40 2.87
N ALA A 130 -8.21 6.39 2.04
CA ALA A 130 -8.21 6.49 0.60
C ALA A 130 -9.58 6.07 0.07
N SER A 131 -10.04 6.77 -0.97
CA SER A 131 -11.27 6.41 -1.66
C SER A 131 -11.03 6.46 -3.17
N ASP A 132 -11.51 5.45 -3.86
CA ASP A 132 -11.54 5.43 -5.32
C ASP A 132 -12.94 5.82 -5.78
N ARG A 133 -13.03 6.89 -6.55
CA ARG A 133 -14.24 7.21 -7.31
C ARG A 133 -14.17 6.39 -8.58
N GLY A 134 -14.65 5.15 -8.53
CA GLY A 134 -14.83 4.34 -9.72
C GLY A 134 -15.51 5.15 -10.82
N GLY A 135 -15.07 4.94 -12.09
CA GLY A 135 -15.52 5.70 -13.25
C GLY A 135 -17.05 5.77 -13.39
N LYS A 136 -17.53 6.54 -14.35
CA LYS A 136 -18.91 7.01 -14.60
C LYS A 136 -20.07 5.99 -14.42
N TYR A 137 -19.77 4.70 -14.30
CA TYR A 137 -20.73 3.60 -14.13
C TYR A 137 -20.75 2.93 -12.77
N VAL A 138 -19.93 3.36 -11.80
CA VAL A 138 -19.75 2.68 -10.50
C VAL A 138 -20.13 3.57 -9.31
N GLN A 139 -21.33 4.19 -9.37
CA GLN A 139 -21.87 4.90 -8.20
C GLN A 139 -22.21 3.98 -7.01
N ARG A 140 -22.25 2.65 -7.20
CA ARG A 140 -22.65 1.69 -6.15
C ARG A 140 -21.50 1.07 -5.36
N ASN A 141 -20.24 1.15 -5.84
CA ASN A 141 -19.09 0.53 -5.18
C ASN A 141 -17.97 1.55 -4.96
N ARG A 142 -18.20 2.54 -4.09
CA ARG A 142 -17.09 3.33 -3.53
C ARG A 142 -16.24 2.38 -2.71
N ARG A 143 -15.06 2.05 -3.21
CA ARG A 143 -14.07 1.33 -2.41
C ARG A 143 -13.44 2.33 -1.44
N HIS A 144 -13.36 1.94 -0.19
CA HIS A 144 -12.64 2.68 0.84
C HIS A 144 -11.52 1.80 1.37
N ALA A 145 -10.37 2.38 1.62
CA ALA A 145 -9.29 1.75 2.34
C ALA A 145 -8.92 2.65 3.52
N GLU A 146 -8.65 2.02 4.63
CA GLU A 146 -8.20 2.69 5.85
C GLU A 146 -6.90 2.04 6.33
N GLY A 147 -6.01 2.85 6.87
CA GLY A 147 -4.78 2.45 7.52
C GLY A 147 -4.56 3.29 8.76
N THR A 148 -3.81 2.78 9.72
CA THR A 148 -3.50 3.50 10.95
C THR A 148 -2.02 3.35 11.29
N CYS A 149 -1.44 4.41 11.83
CA CYS A 149 -0.16 4.36 12.52
C CYS A 149 -0.22 5.32 13.71
N PHE A 150 0.81 5.39 14.52
CA PHE A 150 0.79 6.22 15.72
C PHE A 150 2.13 6.88 15.99
N PHE A 151 2.08 7.90 16.82
CA PHE A 151 3.24 8.49 17.47
C PHE A 151 2.88 8.99 18.87
N ILE A 152 3.91 9.23 19.67
CA ILE A 152 3.79 9.77 21.01
C ILE A 152 4.32 11.19 21.03
N VAL A 153 3.58 12.12 21.60
CA VAL A 153 4.14 13.41 22.01
C VAL A 153 4.55 13.31 23.48
N ARG A 154 5.87 13.46 23.72
CA ARG A 154 6.42 13.44 25.07
C ARG A 154 6.40 14.84 25.67
N SER A 155 6.20 14.93 27.00
CA SER A 155 6.42 16.19 27.71
C SER A 155 7.88 16.63 27.61
N VAL A 156 8.13 17.93 27.45
CA VAL A 156 9.45 18.54 27.56
C VAL A 156 9.89 18.73 29.01
N GLN A 157 8.95 18.66 29.97
CA GLN A 157 9.18 18.79 31.41
C GLN A 157 8.43 17.69 32.20
N PRO A 158 8.87 16.41 32.06
CA PRO A 158 8.20 15.30 32.76
C PRO A 158 8.13 15.55 34.28
N GLY A 159 6.97 15.26 34.87
CA GLY A 159 6.72 15.47 36.30
C GLY A 159 6.23 16.89 36.66
N LYS A 160 6.41 17.87 35.76
CA LYS A 160 5.82 19.21 35.93
C LYS A 160 4.46 19.31 35.21
N ASP A 161 4.40 18.88 33.95
CA ASP A 161 3.21 18.99 33.09
C ASP A 161 2.17 17.90 33.41
N THR A 162 2.64 16.75 33.89
CA THR A 162 1.80 15.60 34.23
C THR A 162 2.41 14.80 35.38
N ARG A 163 1.53 14.23 36.21
CA ARG A 163 1.89 13.34 37.32
C ARG A 163 1.70 11.86 36.97
N ILE A 164 1.22 11.56 35.79
CA ILE A 164 0.94 10.20 35.33
C ILE A 164 1.91 9.87 34.19
N LEU A 165 2.62 8.77 34.33
CA LEU A 165 3.44 8.19 33.26
C LEU A 165 2.69 7.00 32.66
N LEU A 166 2.42 7.07 31.36
CA LEU A 166 1.94 5.93 30.58
C LEU A 166 3.11 5.31 29.81
N GLN A 167 3.49 4.10 30.18
CA GLN A 167 4.46 3.31 29.44
C GLN A 167 3.74 2.43 28.41
N LEU A 168 4.08 2.59 27.13
CA LEU A 168 3.55 1.76 26.06
C LEU A 168 4.49 0.60 25.75
N SER A 169 3.92 -0.57 25.52
CA SER A 169 4.65 -1.80 25.14
C SER A 169 5.01 -1.80 23.64
N THR A 170 5.64 -0.72 23.15
CA THR A 170 5.95 -0.55 21.71
C THR A 170 6.82 -1.67 21.16
N ASN A 171 7.76 -2.20 21.95
CA ASN A 171 8.57 -3.35 21.56
C ASN A 171 7.71 -4.60 21.35
N THR A 172 6.68 -4.81 22.18
CA THR A 172 5.73 -5.92 22.02
C THR A 172 4.92 -5.73 20.74
N TYR A 173 4.40 -4.52 20.49
CA TYR A 173 3.66 -4.24 19.25
C TYR A 173 4.51 -4.57 18.02
N ASN A 174 5.76 -4.11 17.98
CA ASN A 174 6.66 -4.38 16.87
C ASN A 174 7.06 -5.86 16.76
N ALA A 175 7.20 -6.57 17.91
CA ALA A 175 7.51 -7.99 17.92
C ALA A 175 6.39 -8.85 17.31
N TYR A 176 5.12 -8.47 17.49
CA TYR A 176 3.97 -9.14 16.92
C TYR A 176 3.60 -8.68 15.50
N ASN A 177 4.03 -7.48 15.10
CA ASN A 177 3.76 -6.99 13.76
C ASN A 177 4.41 -7.89 12.71
N ASN A 178 3.59 -8.51 11.84
CA ASN A 178 4.06 -9.39 10.77
C ASN A 178 4.02 -8.73 9.38
N TRP A 179 3.82 -7.44 9.31
CA TRP A 179 3.85 -6.73 8.05
C TRP A 179 5.23 -6.89 7.37
N GLY A 180 5.24 -7.11 6.08
CA GLY A 180 6.46 -7.48 5.35
C GLY A 180 6.83 -8.98 5.46
N GLY A 181 5.94 -9.81 6.04
CA GLY A 181 6.01 -11.26 6.01
C GLY A 181 6.61 -11.92 7.25
N PHE A 182 7.30 -11.21 8.15
CA PHE A 182 7.94 -11.80 9.33
C PHE A 182 7.74 -10.97 10.59
N SER A 183 7.61 -11.67 11.72
CA SER A 183 7.60 -11.11 13.08
C SER A 183 8.55 -11.91 13.96
N LEU A 184 8.74 -11.49 15.23
CA LEU A 184 9.54 -12.29 16.18
C LEU A 184 8.83 -13.57 16.64
N TYR A 185 7.62 -13.87 16.13
CA TYR A 185 6.85 -15.06 16.45
C TYR A 185 6.60 -15.88 15.18
N GLY A 186 7.12 -17.09 15.12
CA GLY A 186 7.06 -17.94 13.94
C GLY A 186 5.65 -18.26 13.43
N PHE A 187 4.65 -18.32 14.32
CA PHE A 187 3.27 -18.61 13.91
C PHE A 187 2.62 -17.48 13.07
N HIS A 188 3.16 -16.26 13.11
CA HIS A 188 2.74 -15.14 12.28
C HIS A 188 3.59 -14.97 11.01
N GLY A 189 4.76 -15.61 10.93
CA GLY A 189 5.68 -15.45 9.81
C GLY A 189 5.25 -16.22 8.56
N ALA A 190 5.70 -15.76 7.41
CA ALA A 190 5.55 -16.46 6.14
C ALA A 190 6.16 -17.86 6.23
N GLY A 191 5.37 -18.89 5.88
CA GLY A 191 5.78 -20.30 6.03
C GLY A 191 6.01 -20.74 7.47
N ARG A 192 5.45 -20.05 8.46
CA ARG A 192 5.69 -20.25 9.91
C ARG A 192 7.13 -20.04 10.34
N ASN A 193 7.88 -19.21 9.60
CA ASN A 193 9.26 -18.90 9.94
C ASN A 193 9.31 -17.68 10.88
N GLN A 194 10.17 -17.77 11.88
CA GLN A 194 10.42 -16.69 12.84
C GLN A 194 11.43 -15.70 12.27
N GLY A 195 11.12 -14.39 12.37
CA GLY A 195 12.08 -13.34 12.15
C GLY A 195 12.99 -13.18 13.37
N HIS A 196 14.27 -12.85 13.15
CA HIS A 196 15.25 -12.60 14.24
C HIS A 196 15.47 -11.10 14.49
N ARG A 197 14.93 -10.27 13.59
CA ARG A 197 14.98 -8.80 13.65
C ARG A 197 13.70 -8.24 13.10
N VAL A 198 13.21 -7.15 13.68
CA VAL A 198 12.06 -6.37 13.20
C VAL A 198 12.37 -4.88 13.25
N SER A 199 11.86 -4.12 12.27
CA SER A 199 12.00 -2.68 12.18
C SER A 199 10.71 -1.99 12.62
N PHE A 200 10.83 -0.76 13.14
CA PHE A 200 9.68 0.15 13.34
C PHE A 200 9.31 0.92 12.07
N ASP A 201 10.21 1.01 11.08
CA ASP A 201 10.03 1.80 9.86
C ASP A 201 9.20 1.04 8.82
N ARG A 202 8.02 0.59 9.22
CA ARG A 202 7.04 -0.15 8.42
C ARG A 202 5.63 -0.01 8.98
N PRO A 203 4.59 -0.19 8.16
CA PRO A 203 3.20 -0.23 8.61
C PRO A 203 2.91 -1.23 9.70
#